data_618b69409c88a57646ddc9da62fa2fa3
#
_entry.id   618b69409c88a57646ddc9da62fa2fa3
#
_cell.length_a   1.000
_cell.length_b   1.000
_cell.length_c   1.000
_cell.angle_alpha   90.00
_cell.angle_beta   90.00
_cell.angle_gamma   90.00
#
_symmetry.space_group_name_H-M   'P 1'
#
loop_
_entity.id
_entity.type
_entity.pdbx_description
1 polymer ?
#
loop_
_entity_poly.entity_id
_entity_poly.type
_entity_poly.pdbx_seq_one_letter_code
_entity_poly.pdbx_strand_id
1 'polypeptide(L)'
;GAAVTVGGIAWMLAARPWGIASDRHGRRRILLGGLAGFALSYGSLCLFIVLALHWTLPTLLAFAGIVLLRGLAGGFYAAVPACTAALVADHVEAQRRAAALAGLGAASAIGMVIGPGLAGLLATHGLVLPLLVTGALPLVALLALWRWLPREERRQPNRG
;
A
#
# COMPACT_ATOMS: atom_id res chain seq x y z
N GLY A 1 10.68 15.21 4.02
CA GLY A 1 12.09 14.97 3.88
C GLY A 1 12.44 13.82 2.93
N ALA A 2 13.73 13.51 2.79
CA ALA A 2 14.29 12.55 1.83
C ALA A 2 13.61 11.17 1.78
N ALA A 3 13.26 10.60 2.93
CA ALA A 3 12.58 9.29 2.98
C ALA A 3 11.22 9.28 2.30
N VAL A 4 10.45 10.37 2.40
CA VAL A 4 9.15 10.51 1.71
C VAL A 4 9.35 10.66 0.21
N THR A 5 10.36 11.44 -0.20
CA THR A 5 10.70 11.64 -1.61
C THR A 5 11.13 10.31 -2.26
N VAL A 6 12.00 9.54 -1.61
CA VAL A 6 12.41 8.21 -2.10
C VAL A 6 11.22 7.27 -2.23
N GLY A 7 10.31 7.24 -1.26
CA GLY A 7 9.08 6.46 -1.34
C GLY A 7 8.19 6.88 -2.52
N GLY A 8 8.06 8.18 -2.78
CA GLY A 8 7.31 8.70 -3.92
C GLY A 8 7.95 8.36 -5.27
N ILE A 9 9.27 8.48 -5.39
CA ILE A 9 10.01 8.09 -6.61
C ILE A 9 9.87 6.59 -6.85
N ALA A 10 10.06 5.75 -5.83
CA ALA A 10 9.89 4.31 -5.93
C ALA A 10 8.46 3.94 -6.37
N TRP A 11 7.44 4.62 -5.82
CA TRP A 11 6.05 4.46 -6.23
C TRP A 11 5.85 4.80 -7.71
N MET A 12 6.36 5.94 -8.17
CA MET A 12 6.23 6.39 -9.55
C MET A 12 6.89 5.42 -10.54
N LEU A 13 8.10 4.96 -10.23
CA LEU A 13 8.84 4.01 -11.07
C LEU A 13 8.19 2.62 -11.09
N ALA A 14 7.61 2.19 -9.98
CA ALA A 14 6.97 0.88 -9.84
C ALA A 14 5.54 0.83 -10.42
N ALA A 15 4.84 1.95 -10.57
CA ALA A 15 3.45 1.98 -11.03
C ALA A 15 3.24 1.31 -12.39
N ARG A 16 4.11 1.59 -13.36
CA ARG A 16 4.03 0.99 -14.70
C ARG A 16 4.31 -0.52 -14.72
N PRO A 17 5.40 -1.04 -14.13
CA PRO A 17 5.63 -2.48 -14.01
C PRO A 17 4.48 -3.22 -13.33
N TRP A 18 3.91 -2.68 -12.25
CA TRP A 18 2.77 -3.27 -11.57
C TRP A 18 1.51 -3.33 -12.44
N GLY A 19 1.24 -2.29 -13.23
CA GLY A 19 0.15 -2.28 -14.20
C GLY A 19 0.31 -3.42 -15.22
N ILE A 20 1.47 -3.53 -15.86
CA ILE A 20 1.78 -4.59 -16.83
C ILE A 20 1.69 -5.99 -16.19
N ALA A 21 2.24 -6.16 -14.98
CA ALA A 21 2.17 -7.43 -14.25
C ALA A 21 0.72 -7.82 -13.93
N SER A 22 -0.11 -6.85 -13.57
CA SER A 22 -1.53 -7.02 -13.28
C SER A 22 -2.32 -7.52 -14.49
N ASP A 23 -2.02 -7.02 -15.68
CA ASP A 23 -2.65 -7.47 -16.93
C ASP A 23 -2.25 -8.91 -17.30
N ARG A 24 -1.02 -9.31 -17.01
CA ARG A 24 -0.48 -10.64 -17.36
C ARG A 24 -0.80 -11.74 -16.36
N HIS A 25 -0.75 -11.45 -15.07
CA HIS A 25 -0.83 -12.44 -13.99
C HIS A 25 -2.16 -12.44 -13.23
N GLY A 26 -3.08 -11.54 -13.61
CA GLY A 26 -4.37 -11.37 -12.97
C GLY A 26 -4.34 -10.28 -11.88
N ARG A 27 -5.37 -9.44 -11.92
CA ARG A 27 -5.46 -8.22 -11.10
C ARG A 27 -5.51 -8.53 -9.61
N ARG A 28 -6.26 -9.55 -9.23
CA ARG A 28 -6.40 -9.98 -7.83
C ARG A 28 -5.07 -10.45 -7.24
N ARG A 29 -4.33 -11.26 -7.98
CA ARG A 29 -3.04 -11.81 -7.50
C ARG A 29 -2.01 -10.70 -7.29
N ILE A 30 -1.93 -9.77 -8.23
CA ILE A 30 -0.99 -8.66 -8.16
C ILE A 30 -1.39 -7.67 -7.08
N LEU A 31 -2.68 -7.37 -6.91
CA LEU A 31 -3.18 -6.53 -5.83
C LEU A 31 -2.83 -7.12 -4.45
N LEU A 32 -3.12 -8.39 -4.24
CA LEU A 32 -2.82 -9.06 -2.97
C LEU A 32 -1.31 -9.19 -2.73
N GLY A 33 -0.52 -9.50 -3.77
CA GLY A 33 0.95 -9.56 -3.69
C GLY A 33 1.56 -8.19 -3.38
N GLY A 34 1.12 -7.14 -4.06
CA GLY A 34 1.58 -5.78 -3.80
C GLY A 34 1.20 -5.30 -2.40
N LEU A 35 -0.03 -5.58 -1.97
CA LEU A 35 -0.48 -5.22 -0.62
C LEU A 35 0.25 -6.03 0.47
N ALA A 36 0.54 -7.31 0.22
CA ALA A 36 1.35 -8.13 1.14
C ALA A 36 2.79 -7.61 1.22
N GLY A 37 3.42 -7.29 0.09
CA GLY A 37 4.74 -6.66 0.05
C GLY A 37 4.75 -5.31 0.76
N PHE A 38 3.71 -4.49 0.57
CA PHE A 38 3.55 -3.23 1.29
C PHE A 38 3.41 -3.45 2.80
N ALA A 39 2.54 -4.38 3.24
CA ALA A 39 2.33 -4.69 4.65
C ALA A 39 3.62 -5.18 5.33
N LEU A 40 4.37 -6.05 4.66
CA LEU A 40 5.66 -6.55 5.16
C LEU A 40 6.71 -5.42 5.24
N SER A 41 6.87 -4.65 4.17
CA SER A 41 7.86 -3.55 4.12
C SER A 41 7.52 -2.45 5.13
N TYR A 42 6.25 -2.09 5.24
CA TYR A 42 5.81 -1.06 6.16
C TYR A 42 5.85 -1.54 7.61
N GLY A 43 5.43 -2.78 7.87
CA GLY A 43 5.56 -3.41 9.19
C GLY A 43 7.03 -3.52 9.64
N SER A 44 7.93 -3.90 8.72
CA SER A 44 9.37 -3.90 8.98
C SER A 44 9.91 -2.50 9.25
N LEU A 45 9.41 -1.47 8.57
CA LEU A 45 9.76 -0.08 8.84
C LEU A 45 9.34 0.33 10.25
N CYS A 46 8.11 0.03 10.64
CA CYS A 46 7.61 0.34 11.99
C CYS A 46 8.43 -0.38 13.06
N LEU A 47 8.69 -1.67 12.86
CA LEU A 47 9.53 -2.46 13.78
C LEU A 47 10.94 -1.90 13.84
N PHE A 48 11.55 -1.56 12.71
CA PHE A 48 12.89 -0.98 12.65
C PHE A 48 12.97 0.34 13.43
N ILE A 49 11.97 1.21 13.32
CA ILE A 49 11.91 2.48 14.05
C ILE A 49 11.80 2.20 15.56
N VAL A 50 10.95 1.25 15.98
CA VAL A 50 10.83 0.87 17.40
C VAL A 50 12.14 0.35 17.95
N LEU A 51 12.83 -0.52 17.21
CA LEU A 51 14.15 -1.02 17.61
C LEU A 51 15.22 0.08 17.66
N ALA A 52 15.20 1.00 16.69
CA ALA A 52 16.13 2.12 16.65
C ALA A 52 15.93 3.11 17.81
N LEU A 53 14.71 3.22 18.36
CA LEU A 53 14.43 4.02 19.57
C LEU A 53 14.98 3.38 20.83
N HIS A 54 15.14 2.05 20.86
CA HIS A 54 15.63 1.32 22.04
C HIS A 54 17.14 1.06 21.97
N TRP A 55 17.72 1.03 20.77
CA TRP A 55 19.13 0.75 20.55
C TRP A 55 19.83 2.01 20.00
N THR A 56 21.02 2.29 20.51
CA THR A 56 21.87 3.39 20.03
C THR A 56 22.50 3.05 18.69
N LEU A 57 21.69 3.08 17.63
CA LEU A 57 22.16 2.88 16.27
C LEU A 57 22.88 4.14 15.76
N PRO A 58 23.99 4.00 14.98
CA PRO A 58 24.58 5.13 14.30
C PRO A 58 23.54 5.82 13.40
N THR A 59 23.46 7.14 13.48
CA THR A 59 22.45 7.96 12.76
C THR A 59 22.39 7.65 11.26
N LEU A 60 23.55 7.40 10.65
CA LEU A 60 23.62 7.06 9.22
C LEU A 60 22.94 5.72 8.89
N LEU A 61 23.14 4.70 9.74
CA LEU A 61 22.50 3.39 9.55
C LEU A 61 20.99 3.47 9.80
N ALA A 62 20.56 4.21 10.83
CA ALA A 62 19.16 4.43 11.10
C ALA A 62 18.48 5.15 9.92
N PHE A 63 19.10 6.19 9.40
CA PHE A 63 18.62 6.94 8.24
C PHE A 63 18.54 6.06 6.98
N ALA A 64 19.61 5.33 6.67
CA ALA A 64 19.66 4.45 5.50
C ALA A 64 18.58 3.34 5.58
N GLY A 65 18.39 2.72 6.75
CA GLY A 65 17.35 1.72 6.98
C GLY A 65 15.94 2.27 6.76
N ILE A 66 15.65 3.45 7.30
CA ILE A 66 14.36 4.13 7.11
C ILE A 66 14.12 4.43 5.62
N VAL A 67 15.11 4.99 4.92
CA VAL A 67 15.00 5.33 3.50
C VAL A 67 14.75 4.08 2.64
N LEU A 68 15.49 3.00 2.89
CA LEU A 68 15.35 1.74 2.17
C LEU A 68 13.97 1.11 2.37
N LEU A 69 13.55 0.93 3.61
CA LEU A 69 12.25 0.32 3.93
C LEU A 69 11.08 1.19 3.46
N ARG A 70 11.21 2.51 3.52
CA ARG A 70 10.21 3.44 2.99
C ARG A 70 10.13 3.39 1.47
N GLY A 71 11.27 3.25 0.79
CA GLY A 71 11.33 3.05 -0.65
C GLY A 71 10.66 1.76 -1.08
N LEU A 72 10.95 0.64 -0.41
CA LEU A 72 10.30 -0.65 -0.66
C LEU A 72 8.79 -0.58 -0.44
N ALA A 73 8.35 0.01 0.67
CA ALA A 73 6.93 0.20 0.95
C ALA A 73 6.24 1.03 -0.16
N GLY A 74 6.86 2.13 -0.62
CA GLY A 74 6.35 2.94 -1.73
C GLY A 74 6.25 2.15 -3.04
N GLY A 75 7.27 1.35 -3.36
CA GLY A 75 7.30 0.51 -4.54
C GLY A 75 6.20 -0.56 -4.56
N PHE A 76 5.97 -1.24 -3.46
CA PHE A 76 4.89 -2.23 -3.35
C PHE A 76 3.50 -1.57 -3.32
N TYR A 77 3.36 -0.43 -2.63
CA TYR A 77 2.09 0.30 -2.59
C TYR A 77 1.60 0.73 -3.98
N ALA A 78 2.51 0.95 -4.94
CA ALA A 78 2.15 1.32 -6.30
C ALA A 78 1.22 0.31 -7.01
N ALA A 79 1.25 -0.96 -6.61
CA ALA A 79 0.34 -1.99 -7.12
C ALA A 79 -1.12 -1.71 -6.76
N VAL A 80 -1.39 -1.09 -5.60
CA VAL A 80 -2.75 -0.92 -5.08
C VAL A 80 -3.60 -0.02 -5.98
N PRO A 81 -3.24 1.26 -6.24
CA PRO A 81 -4.05 2.12 -7.10
C PRO A 81 -4.11 1.62 -8.55
N ALA A 82 -3.02 1.03 -9.07
CA ALA A 82 -3.00 0.48 -10.43
C ALA A 82 -4.01 -0.66 -10.60
N CYS A 83 -4.01 -1.63 -9.67
CA CYS A 83 -4.91 -2.78 -9.73
C CYS A 83 -6.35 -2.41 -9.38
N THR A 84 -6.60 -1.51 -8.42
CA THR A 84 -7.96 -1.12 -8.03
C THR A 84 -8.66 -0.34 -9.15
N ALA A 85 -7.98 0.60 -9.79
CA ALA A 85 -8.53 1.32 -10.94
C ALA A 85 -8.88 0.37 -12.09
N ALA A 86 -8.01 -0.61 -12.35
CA ALA A 86 -8.23 -1.61 -13.38
C ALA A 86 -9.39 -2.57 -13.04
N LEU A 87 -9.53 -2.99 -11.76
CA LEU A 87 -10.67 -3.78 -11.32
C LEU A 87 -12.00 -3.04 -11.50
N VAL A 88 -12.03 -1.74 -11.20
CA VAL A 88 -13.22 -0.91 -11.46
C VAL A 88 -13.53 -0.86 -12.95
N ALA A 89 -12.51 -0.69 -13.81
CA ALA A 89 -12.71 -0.65 -15.25
C ALA A 89 -13.26 -1.98 -15.82
N ASP A 90 -12.88 -3.12 -15.22
CA ASP A 90 -13.30 -4.45 -15.68
C ASP A 90 -14.68 -4.88 -15.18
N HIS A 91 -15.07 -4.47 -13.97
CA HIS A 91 -16.27 -5.00 -13.30
C HIS A 91 -17.41 -3.98 -13.15
N VAL A 92 -17.14 -2.71 -13.40
CA VAL A 92 -18.16 -1.64 -13.28
C VAL A 92 -18.62 -1.18 -14.65
N GLU A 93 -19.93 -1.06 -14.83
CA GLU A 93 -20.54 -0.53 -16.05
C GLU A 93 -19.99 0.85 -16.39
N ALA A 94 -19.85 1.13 -17.71
CA ALA A 94 -19.22 2.37 -18.20
C ALA A 94 -19.81 3.64 -17.58
N GLN A 95 -21.15 3.67 -17.41
CA GLN A 95 -21.87 4.82 -16.85
C GLN A 95 -21.55 5.07 -15.36
N ARG A 96 -21.15 4.03 -14.63
CA ARG A 96 -20.85 4.10 -13.18
C ARG A 96 -19.37 4.16 -12.85
N ARG A 97 -18.48 3.97 -13.84
CA ARG A 97 -17.01 3.93 -13.62
C ARG A 97 -16.48 5.22 -13.01
N ALA A 98 -16.94 6.37 -13.53
CA ALA A 98 -16.49 7.66 -13.01
C ALA A 98 -16.86 7.84 -11.54
N ALA A 99 -18.08 7.47 -11.13
CA ALA A 99 -18.51 7.54 -9.74
C ALA A 99 -17.73 6.57 -8.84
N ALA A 100 -17.45 5.35 -9.30
CA ALA A 100 -16.67 4.38 -8.56
C ALA A 100 -15.22 4.85 -8.34
N LEU A 101 -14.56 5.39 -9.38
CA LEU A 101 -13.21 5.94 -9.29
C LEU A 101 -13.17 7.19 -8.40
N ALA A 102 -14.20 8.06 -8.48
CA ALA A 102 -14.33 9.20 -7.60
C ALA A 102 -14.49 8.77 -6.12
N GLY A 103 -15.24 7.70 -5.87
CA GLY A 103 -15.36 7.09 -4.54
C GLY A 103 -14.03 6.59 -3.98
N LEU A 104 -13.20 5.92 -4.79
CA LEU A 104 -11.85 5.52 -4.42
C LEU A 104 -10.95 6.72 -4.11
N GLY A 105 -11.04 7.77 -4.94
CA GLY A 105 -10.32 9.02 -4.72
C GLY A 105 -10.73 9.71 -3.42
N ALA A 106 -12.04 9.80 -3.16
CA ALA A 106 -12.58 10.37 -1.92
C ALA A 106 -12.13 9.58 -0.68
N ALA A 107 -12.20 8.25 -0.72
CA ALA A 107 -11.69 7.41 0.38
C ALA A 107 -10.20 7.62 0.65
N SER A 108 -9.40 7.76 -0.41
CA SER A 108 -7.97 8.07 -0.29
C SER A 108 -7.73 9.45 0.31
N ALA A 109 -8.49 10.47 -0.12
CA ALA A 109 -8.39 11.82 0.40
C ALA A 109 -8.77 11.88 1.90
N ILE A 110 -9.84 11.19 2.29
CA ILE A 110 -10.26 11.06 3.71
C ILE A 110 -9.13 10.43 4.53
N GLY A 111 -8.53 9.33 4.03
CA GLY A 111 -7.39 8.68 4.70
C GLY A 111 -6.18 9.61 4.87
N MET A 112 -5.88 10.43 3.86
CA MET A 112 -4.77 11.40 3.91
C MET A 112 -5.00 12.54 4.92
N VAL A 113 -6.25 12.93 5.17
CA VAL A 113 -6.60 13.97 6.15
C VAL A 113 -6.69 13.39 7.57
N ILE A 114 -7.40 12.27 7.71
CA ILE A 114 -7.65 11.66 9.02
C ILE A 114 -6.40 10.95 9.56
N GLY A 115 -5.61 10.33 8.69
CA GLY A 115 -4.44 9.53 9.07
C GLY A 115 -3.44 10.28 9.96
N PRO A 116 -2.89 11.43 9.52
CA PRO A 116 -1.97 12.20 10.33
C PRO A 116 -2.59 12.71 11.64
N GLY A 117 -3.88 13.08 11.62
CA GLY A 117 -4.60 13.51 12.82
C GLY A 117 -4.70 12.40 13.87
N LEU A 118 -5.09 11.20 13.45
CA LEU A 118 -5.14 10.04 14.34
C LEU A 118 -3.74 9.64 14.83
N ALA A 119 -2.74 9.65 13.95
CA ALA A 119 -1.36 9.35 14.35
C ALA A 119 -0.84 10.35 15.39
N GLY A 120 -1.13 11.65 15.23
CA GLY A 120 -0.79 12.69 16.20
C GLY A 120 -1.51 12.48 17.53
N LEU A 121 -2.79 12.15 17.52
CA LEU A 121 -3.56 11.87 18.74
C LEU A 121 -3.00 10.61 19.46
N LEU A 122 -2.69 9.56 18.74
CA LEU A 122 -2.09 8.36 19.32
C LEU A 122 -0.69 8.63 19.89
N ALA A 123 0.07 9.54 19.28
CA ALA A 123 1.41 9.90 19.74
C ALA A 123 1.43 10.57 21.12
N THR A 124 0.30 11.15 21.57
CA THR A 124 0.19 11.67 22.95
C THR A 124 0.31 10.58 24.02
N HIS A 125 0.04 9.33 23.64
CA HIS A 125 0.17 8.15 24.53
C HIS A 125 1.50 7.40 24.33
N GLY A 126 2.41 7.96 23.52
CA GLY A 126 3.72 7.40 23.22
C GLY A 126 3.95 7.14 21.73
N LEU A 127 5.21 7.22 21.29
CA LEU A 127 5.58 7.09 19.87
C LEU A 127 5.39 5.67 19.31
N VAL A 128 5.36 4.65 20.15
CA VAL A 128 5.21 3.26 19.72
C VAL A 128 3.78 2.95 19.28
N LEU A 129 2.79 3.53 19.94
CA LEU A 129 1.37 3.25 19.67
C LEU A 129 0.95 3.59 18.21
N PRO A 130 1.22 4.78 17.69
CA PRO A 130 0.90 5.07 16.29
C PRO A 130 1.64 4.16 15.30
N LEU A 131 2.88 3.75 15.60
CA LEU A 131 3.64 2.84 14.75
C LEU A 131 2.99 1.45 14.70
N LEU A 132 2.54 0.93 15.82
CA LEU A 132 1.84 -0.36 15.87
C LEU A 132 0.50 -0.31 15.14
N VAL A 133 -0.29 0.72 15.37
CA VAL A 133 -1.61 0.88 14.74
C VAL A 133 -1.45 1.04 13.22
N THR A 134 -0.59 1.94 12.76
CA THR A 134 -0.37 2.17 11.33
C THR A 134 0.30 0.98 10.64
N GLY A 135 1.16 0.24 11.32
CA GLY A 135 1.77 -0.99 10.82
C GLY A 135 0.77 -2.15 10.69
N ALA A 136 -0.26 -2.20 11.54
CA ALA A 136 -1.31 -3.21 11.49
C ALA A 136 -2.35 -2.96 10.38
N LEU A 137 -2.64 -1.70 10.03
CA LEU A 137 -3.66 -1.35 9.05
C LEU A 137 -3.51 -2.04 7.68
N PRO A 138 -2.31 -2.11 7.07
CA PRO A 138 -2.13 -2.83 5.82
C PRO A 138 -2.40 -4.33 5.92
N LEU A 139 -2.13 -4.94 7.08
CA LEU A 139 -2.43 -6.35 7.33
C LEU A 139 -3.94 -6.58 7.41
N VAL A 140 -4.67 -5.70 8.10
CA VAL A 140 -6.13 -5.75 8.16
C VAL A 140 -6.74 -5.57 6.76
N ALA A 141 -6.24 -4.61 5.99
CA ALA A 141 -6.66 -4.40 4.60
C ALA A 141 -6.39 -5.63 3.72
N LEU A 142 -5.21 -6.26 3.87
CA LEU A 142 -4.84 -7.49 3.15
C LEU A 142 -5.79 -8.63 3.47
N LEU A 143 -6.10 -8.86 4.75
CA LEU A 143 -7.01 -9.91 5.19
C LEU A 143 -8.44 -9.65 4.70
N ALA A 144 -8.92 -8.41 4.78
CA ALA A 144 -10.23 -8.03 4.29
C ALA A 144 -10.35 -8.27 2.77
N LEU A 145 -9.38 -7.81 1.99
CA LEU A 145 -9.38 -8.00 0.54
C LEU A 145 -9.22 -9.48 0.15
N TRP A 146 -8.37 -10.23 0.84
CA TRP A 146 -8.21 -11.66 0.60
C TRP A 146 -9.51 -12.44 0.80
N ARG A 147 -10.29 -12.06 1.83
CA ARG A 147 -11.55 -12.71 2.18
C ARG A 147 -12.71 -12.29 1.26
N TRP A 148 -12.76 -11.02 0.86
CA TRP A 148 -13.92 -10.44 0.21
C TRP A 148 -13.79 -10.32 -1.31
N LEU A 149 -12.55 -10.33 -1.83
CA LEU A 149 -12.34 -10.22 -3.27
C LEU A 149 -12.65 -11.56 -3.95
N PRO A 150 -13.59 -11.63 -4.92
CA PRO A 150 -13.92 -12.86 -5.65
C PRO A 150 -12.66 -13.45 -6.29
N ARG A 151 -12.57 -14.79 -6.31
CA ARG A 151 -11.52 -15.46 -7.07
C ARG A 151 -11.78 -15.21 -8.55
N GLU A 152 -10.76 -14.73 -9.26
CA GLU A 152 -10.84 -14.60 -10.71
C GLU A 152 -11.08 -15.99 -11.31
N GLU A 153 -12.25 -16.21 -11.91
CA GLU A 153 -12.45 -17.34 -12.81
C GLU A 153 -11.51 -17.11 -14.00
N ARG A 154 -10.64 -18.08 -14.29
CA ARG A 154 -9.79 -18.07 -15.49
C ARG A 154 -10.73 -17.85 -16.68
N ARG A 155 -10.68 -16.69 -17.32
CA ARG A 155 -11.24 -16.56 -18.65
C ARG A 155 -10.61 -17.66 -19.49
N GLN A 156 -11.39 -18.70 -19.79
CA GLN A 156 -11.00 -19.66 -20.81
C GLN A 156 -10.81 -18.88 -22.12
N PRO A 157 -9.66 -19.03 -22.80
CA PRO A 157 -9.53 -18.47 -24.13
C PRO A 157 -10.64 -19.10 -24.98
N ASN A 158 -11.50 -18.25 -25.53
CA ASN A 158 -12.53 -18.67 -26.46
C ASN A 158 -11.83 -19.43 -27.59
N ARG A 159 -11.98 -20.76 -27.59
CA ARG A 159 -11.63 -21.59 -28.73
C ARG A 159 -12.74 -21.39 -29.77
N GLY A 160 -12.56 -20.40 -30.64
CA GLY A 160 -13.25 -20.28 -31.89
C GLY A 160 -12.34 -20.66 -33.01
#